data_2c825ec06213310aaf770290016684f1
#
_entry.id   2c825ec06213310aaf770290016684f1
#
_cell.length_a   1.000
_cell.length_b   1.000
_cell.length_c   1.000
_cell.angle_alpha   90.00
_cell.angle_beta   90.00
_cell.angle_gamma   90.00
#
_symmetry.space_group_name_H-M   'P 1'
#
loop_
_entity.id
_entity.type
_entity.pdbx_description
1 polymer ?
#
loop_
_entity_poly.entity_id
_entity_poly.type
_entity_poly.pdbx_seq_one_letter_code
_entity_poly.pdbx_strand_id
1 'polypeptide(L)'
;MVQQLSTSDEVSQLHKMCLLVRRAKQLLFALNILLLAGGPHFASAQNPDFDRLVEPLTAIDQQFMRDQRIRVEQLANRLGRNLSGAADRDVETLQRMLDERLVAPTDTLTLQAMGVVFGDLLGSRLDMDWVVYRDKKGRSRALRYREIEVYLFPVTMISRRHESGSDRRLKPL
;
A
#
# COMPACT_ATOMS: atom_id res chain seq x y z
N MET A 1 4.59 21.07 -31.74
CA MET A 1 5.58 20.01 -32.04
C MET A 1 5.97 19.42 -30.68
N VAL A 2 5.22 18.39 -30.23
CA VAL A 2 5.38 17.75 -28.91
C VAL A 2 6.01 16.39 -29.16
N GLN A 3 7.22 16.19 -28.61
CA GLN A 3 7.94 14.92 -28.68
C GLN A 3 7.21 13.89 -27.81
N GLN A 4 6.71 12.83 -28.46
CA GLN A 4 6.36 11.56 -27.83
C GLN A 4 7.67 10.85 -27.47
N LEU A 5 8.01 10.88 -26.17
CA LEU A 5 9.06 10.02 -25.64
C LEU A 5 8.47 8.63 -25.40
N SER A 6 9.09 7.69 -26.09
CA SER A 6 8.73 6.30 -26.27
C SER A 6 8.70 5.52 -24.95
N THR A 7 7.55 5.00 -24.57
CA THR A 7 7.34 4.02 -23.48
C THR A 7 8.07 2.68 -23.70
N SER A 8 8.61 2.47 -24.90
CA SER A 8 9.36 1.26 -25.29
C SER A 8 10.73 1.16 -24.62
N ASP A 9 11.38 2.29 -24.35
CA ASP A 9 12.73 2.30 -23.77
C ASP A 9 12.72 2.02 -22.26
N GLU A 10 11.70 2.47 -21.53
CA GLU A 10 11.57 2.18 -20.10
C GLU A 10 11.29 0.69 -19.83
N VAL A 11 10.45 0.06 -20.65
CA VAL A 11 10.17 -1.38 -20.55
C VAL A 11 11.42 -2.21 -20.87
N SER A 12 12.23 -1.78 -21.85
CA SER A 12 13.50 -2.42 -22.20
C SER A 12 14.54 -2.32 -21.08
N GLN A 13 14.61 -1.19 -20.40
CA GLN A 13 15.52 -0.99 -19.26
C GLN A 13 15.13 -1.84 -18.05
N LEU A 14 13.85 -1.96 -17.75
CA LEU A 14 13.34 -2.82 -16.68
C LEU A 14 13.60 -4.30 -16.94
N HIS A 15 13.49 -4.74 -18.20
CA HIS A 15 13.79 -6.11 -18.59
C HIS A 15 15.28 -6.45 -18.46
N LYS A 16 16.17 -5.52 -18.84
CA LYS A 16 17.63 -5.68 -18.67
C LYS A 16 18.06 -5.71 -17.20
N MET A 17 17.42 -4.91 -16.37
CA MET A 17 17.67 -4.89 -14.92
C MET A 17 17.23 -6.21 -14.24
N CYS A 18 16.12 -6.78 -14.67
CA CYS A 18 15.62 -8.06 -14.15
C CYS A 18 16.55 -9.24 -14.53
N LEU A 19 17.14 -9.21 -15.73
CA LEU A 19 18.09 -10.21 -16.20
C LEU A 19 19.46 -10.12 -15.49
N LEU A 20 19.90 -8.90 -15.15
CA LEU A 20 21.15 -8.68 -14.38
C LEU A 20 21.05 -9.20 -12.94
N VAL A 21 19.90 -8.98 -12.29
CA VAL A 21 19.67 -9.49 -10.92
C VAL A 21 19.59 -11.03 -10.89
N ARG A 22 19.07 -11.65 -11.94
CA ARG A 22 19.05 -13.13 -12.06
C ARG A 22 20.43 -13.72 -12.24
N ARG A 23 21.33 -13.09 -12.99
CA ARG A 23 22.71 -13.57 -13.21
C ARG A 23 23.61 -13.36 -12.01
N ALA A 24 23.40 -12.29 -11.24
CA ALA A 24 24.17 -12.05 -10.01
C ALA A 24 23.90 -13.09 -8.91
N LYS A 25 22.68 -13.66 -8.83
CA LYS A 25 22.36 -14.73 -7.88
C LYS A 25 23.00 -16.08 -8.22
N GLN A 26 23.29 -16.38 -9.47
CA GLN A 26 23.92 -17.63 -9.88
C GLN A 26 25.45 -17.67 -9.67
N LEU A 27 26.11 -16.53 -9.65
CA LEU A 27 27.57 -16.44 -9.45
C LEU A 27 28.00 -16.45 -7.97
N LEU A 28 27.08 -16.17 -7.02
CA LEU A 28 27.35 -16.20 -5.59
C LEU A 28 27.20 -17.58 -4.96
N PHE A 29 26.67 -18.59 -5.71
CA PHE A 29 26.47 -19.93 -5.20
C PHE A 29 27.66 -20.89 -5.41
N ALA A 30 28.70 -20.46 -6.13
CA ALA A 30 29.82 -21.34 -6.53
C ALA A 30 31.12 -21.14 -5.74
N LEU A 31 31.18 -20.23 -4.76
CA LEU A 31 32.45 -19.90 -4.07
C LEU A 31 32.37 -19.97 -2.55
N ASN A 32 31.77 -21.01 -1.97
CA ASN A 32 31.87 -21.25 -0.52
C ASN A 32 31.83 -22.72 -0.13
N ILE A 33 32.74 -23.52 -0.72
CA ILE A 33 33.12 -24.81 -0.15
C ILE A 33 34.64 -24.77 -0.05
N LEU A 34 35.16 -24.33 1.06
CA LEU A 34 36.40 -24.80 1.72
C LEU A 34 36.83 -23.82 2.82
N LEU A 35 36.48 -24.13 4.06
CA LEU A 35 37.38 -24.00 5.23
C LEU A 35 36.62 -24.52 6.48
N LEU A 36 36.80 -25.80 6.73
CA LEU A 36 36.59 -26.41 8.03
C LEU A 36 37.79 -25.99 8.94
N ALA A 37 37.51 -25.21 9.98
CA ALA A 37 38.33 -25.17 11.19
C ALA A 37 37.41 -24.72 12.34
N GLY A 38 37.19 -25.59 13.31
CA GLY A 38 36.28 -25.42 14.42
C GLY A 38 36.67 -24.32 15.40
N GLY A 39 35.70 -23.51 15.76
CA GLY A 39 35.67 -22.68 16.95
C GLY A 39 34.29 -22.77 17.56
N PRO A 40 34.10 -22.67 18.89
CA PRO A 40 32.80 -22.69 19.51
C PRO A 40 32.03 -21.46 19.06
N HIS A 41 31.12 -21.67 18.11
CA HIS A 41 30.12 -20.65 17.78
C HIS A 41 29.21 -20.52 19.00
N PHE A 42 29.44 -19.50 19.81
CA PHE A 42 28.38 -18.96 20.65
C PHE A 42 27.28 -18.54 19.67
N ALA A 43 26.30 -19.41 19.50
CA ALA A 43 25.03 -19.03 18.93
C ALA A 43 24.48 -17.94 19.85
N SER A 44 24.73 -16.68 19.51
CA SER A 44 23.92 -15.60 20.01
C SER A 44 22.49 -15.99 19.66
N ALA A 45 21.74 -16.42 20.66
CA ALA A 45 20.29 -16.52 20.56
C ALA A 45 19.80 -15.10 20.26
N GLN A 46 19.79 -14.74 18.98
CA GLN A 46 19.02 -13.62 18.53
C GLN A 46 17.61 -13.96 18.94
N ASN A 47 17.06 -13.24 19.92
CA ASN A 47 15.64 -13.25 20.18
C ASN A 47 14.96 -13.22 18.83
N PRO A 48 14.01 -14.16 18.54
CA PRO A 48 13.26 -14.07 17.32
C PRO A 48 12.66 -12.68 17.34
N ASP A 49 13.23 -11.82 16.56
CA ASP A 49 12.85 -10.43 16.49
C ASP A 49 11.35 -10.46 16.21
N PHE A 50 10.55 -9.82 17.04
CA PHE A 50 9.10 -9.71 16.89
C PHE A 50 8.89 -8.85 15.62
N ASP A 51 9.30 -9.43 14.49
CA ASP A 51 9.58 -8.64 13.31
C ASP A 51 8.30 -8.20 12.65
N ARG A 52 7.33 -9.07 12.55
CA ARG A 52 6.03 -8.77 11.93
C ARG A 52 5.03 -9.87 12.22
N LEU A 53 3.82 -9.47 12.55
CA LEU A 53 2.68 -10.38 12.63
C LEU A 53 1.63 -9.92 11.61
N VAL A 54 1.20 -10.83 10.75
CA VAL A 54 0.17 -10.57 9.74
C VAL A 54 -0.98 -11.55 9.98
N GLU A 55 -2.17 -11.00 10.19
CA GLU A 55 -3.37 -11.75 10.57
C GLU A 55 -4.55 -11.32 9.70
N PRO A 56 -5.56 -12.17 9.50
CA PRO A 56 -6.82 -11.76 8.89
C PRO A 56 -7.49 -10.62 9.69
N LEU A 57 -8.32 -9.82 9.03
CA LEU A 57 -9.14 -8.82 9.71
C LEU A 57 -10.05 -9.48 10.74
N THR A 58 -10.04 -8.97 11.97
CA THR A 58 -10.99 -9.37 13.00
C THR A 58 -12.39 -8.82 12.72
N ALA A 59 -13.42 -9.32 13.41
CA ALA A 59 -14.78 -8.77 13.31
C ALA A 59 -14.83 -7.26 13.67
N ILE A 60 -14.02 -6.84 14.63
CA ILE A 60 -13.89 -5.42 15.02
C ILE A 60 -13.27 -4.60 13.89
N ASP A 61 -12.25 -5.12 13.21
CA ASP A 61 -11.66 -4.44 12.08
C ASP A 61 -12.63 -4.30 10.93
N GLN A 62 -13.35 -5.37 10.62
CA GLN A 62 -14.37 -5.36 9.58
C GLN A 62 -15.48 -4.36 9.88
N GLN A 63 -15.93 -4.28 11.15
CA GLN A 63 -16.92 -3.29 11.56
C GLN A 63 -16.37 -1.86 11.40
N PHE A 64 -15.17 -1.60 11.93
CA PHE A 64 -14.51 -0.32 11.75
C PHE A 64 -14.48 0.10 10.26
N MET A 65 -14.05 -0.79 9.38
CA MET A 65 -13.96 -0.49 7.95
C MET A 65 -15.32 -0.25 7.30
N ARG A 66 -16.38 -0.99 7.73
CA ARG A 66 -17.73 -0.70 7.28
C ARG A 66 -18.18 0.71 7.66
N ASP A 67 -17.91 1.12 8.90
CA ASP A 67 -18.29 2.44 9.38
C ASP A 67 -17.54 3.56 8.61
N GLN A 68 -16.28 3.33 8.26
CA GLN A 68 -15.53 4.27 7.43
C GLN A 68 -16.14 4.39 6.02
N ARG A 69 -16.52 3.27 5.38
CA ARG A 69 -17.17 3.29 4.06
C ARG A 69 -18.50 4.06 4.09
N ILE A 70 -19.34 3.82 5.11
CA ILE A 70 -20.59 4.54 5.31
C ILE A 70 -20.34 6.05 5.44
N ARG A 71 -19.34 6.46 6.20
CA ARG A 71 -18.98 7.88 6.36
C ARG A 71 -18.65 8.52 5.01
N VAL A 72 -17.84 7.87 4.18
CA VAL A 72 -17.45 8.41 2.87
C VAL A 72 -18.63 8.40 1.89
N GLU A 73 -19.49 7.36 1.93
CA GLU A 73 -20.70 7.29 1.13
C GLU A 73 -21.65 8.46 1.44
N GLN A 74 -21.81 8.82 2.72
CA GLN A 74 -22.60 9.98 3.12
C GLN A 74 -22.03 11.30 2.54
N LEU A 75 -20.71 11.42 2.40
CA LEU A 75 -20.09 12.57 1.74
C LEU A 75 -20.30 12.54 0.22
N ALA A 76 -20.18 11.36 -0.41
CA ALA A 76 -20.47 11.20 -1.83
C ALA A 76 -21.92 11.64 -2.16
N ASN A 77 -22.87 11.26 -1.32
CA ASN A 77 -24.27 11.62 -1.47
C ASN A 77 -24.50 13.15 -1.43
N ARG A 78 -23.72 13.91 -0.66
CA ARG A 78 -23.76 15.39 -0.67
C ARG A 78 -23.34 15.99 -2.02
N LEU A 79 -22.53 15.26 -2.79
CA LEU A 79 -22.15 15.64 -4.16
C LEU A 79 -23.14 15.12 -5.23
N GLY A 80 -24.25 14.49 -4.81
CA GLY A 80 -25.16 13.79 -5.72
C GLY A 80 -24.49 12.59 -6.40
N ARG A 81 -23.49 11.97 -5.75
CA ARG A 81 -22.75 10.80 -6.24
C ARG A 81 -22.88 9.64 -5.28
N ASN A 82 -22.62 8.43 -5.76
CA ASN A 82 -22.49 7.22 -4.97
C ASN A 82 -21.18 6.52 -5.29
N LEU A 83 -20.65 5.77 -4.32
CA LEU A 83 -19.50 4.89 -4.54
C LEU A 83 -20.00 3.57 -5.13
N SER A 84 -19.43 3.17 -6.25
CA SER A 84 -19.91 2.04 -7.04
C SER A 84 -18.93 0.88 -7.14
N GLY A 85 -17.71 1.05 -6.62
CA GLY A 85 -16.60 0.14 -6.84
C GLY A 85 -15.89 0.33 -8.20
N ALA A 86 -16.38 1.22 -9.05
CA ALA A 86 -15.70 1.57 -10.31
C ALA A 86 -14.53 2.50 -10.01
N ALA A 87 -13.30 1.97 -10.07
CA ALA A 87 -12.10 2.61 -9.56
C ALA A 87 -11.93 4.06 -10.04
N ASP A 88 -11.98 4.32 -11.34
CA ASP A 88 -11.73 5.65 -11.89
C ASP A 88 -12.77 6.67 -11.43
N ARG A 89 -14.06 6.29 -11.43
CA ARG A 89 -15.17 7.16 -11.01
C ARG A 89 -15.14 7.42 -9.50
N ASP A 90 -14.83 6.42 -8.73
CA ASP A 90 -14.81 6.56 -7.27
C ASP A 90 -13.58 7.35 -6.81
N VAL A 91 -12.42 7.19 -7.46
CA VAL A 91 -11.25 8.05 -7.24
C VAL A 91 -11.53 9.50 -7.61
N GLU A 92 -12.24 9.76 -8.72
CA GLU A 92 -12.70 11.10 -9.07
C GLU A 92 -13.65 11.68 -8.01
N THR A 93 -14.55 10.86 -7.48
CA THR A 93 -15.47 11.27 -6.40
C THR A 93 -14.70 11.63 -5.13
N LEU A 94 -13.73 10.82 -4.72
CA LEU A 94 -12.85 11.14 -3.59
C LEU A 94 -12.07 12.43 -3.82
N GLN A 95 -11.50 12.61 -5.02
CA GLN A 95 -10.78 13.83 -5.37
C GLN A 95 -11.70 15.06 -5.30
N ARG A 96 -12.92 14.95 -5.80
CA ARG A 96 -13.88 16.03 -5.76
C ARG A 96 -14.28 16.44 -4.34
N MET A 97 -14.39 15.48 -3.41
CA MET A 97 -14.61 15.80 -1.98
C MET A 97 -13.51 16.69 -1.40
N LEU A 98 -12.26 16.48 -1.83
CA LEU A 98 -11.11 17.28 -1.42
C LEU A 98 -11.13 18.65 -2.12
N ASP A 99 -11.35 18.69 -3.42
CA ASP A 99 -11.36 19.93 -4.23
C ASP A 99 -12.48 20.89 -3.77
N GLU A 100 -13.66 20.37 -3.45
CA GLU A 100 -14.81 21.14 -2.94
C GLU A 100 -14.73 21.40 -1.42
N ARG A 101 -13.62 20.98 -0.78
CA ARG A 101 -13.38 21.18 0.65
C ARG A 101 -14.48 20.65 1.55
N LEU A 102 -15.15 19.55 1.14
CA LEU A 102 -16.11 18.86 2.00
C LEU A 102 -15.44 18.19 3.21
N VAL A 103 -14.14 17.96 3.12
CA VAL A 103 -13.30 17.43 4.19
C VAL A 103 -12.22 18.46 4.50
N ALA A 104 -12.17 18.89 5.76
CA ALA A 104 -11.12 19.81 6.20
C ALA A 104 -9.76 19.10 6.17
N PRO A 105 -8.66 19.78 5.78
CA PRO A 105 -7.31 19.20 5.82
C PRO A 105 -6.91 18.67 7.20
N THR A 106 -7.51 19.19 8.27
CA THR A 106 -7.29 18.80 9.66
C THR A 106 -8.22 17.68 10.14
N ASP A 107 -9.22 17.30 9.35
CA ASP A 107 -10.12 16.18 9.67
C ASP A 107 -9.47 14.84 9.31
N THR A 108 -8.47 14.48 10.11
CA THR A 108 -7.71 13.23 9.94
C THR A 108 -8.60 12.00 9.93
N LEU A 109 -9.67 11.98 10.72
CA LEU A 109 -10.58 10.81 10.80
C LEU A 109 -11.32 10.60 9.47
N THR A 110 -11.83 11.66 8.86
CA THR A 110 -12.52 11.56 7.56
C THR A 110 -11.52 11.30 6.43
N LEU A 111 -10.32 11.90 6.47
CA LEU A 111 -9.26 11.60 5.51
C LEU A 111 -8.81 10.13 5.58
N GLN A 112 -8.76 9.54 6.78
CA GLN A 112 -8.47 8.11 6.96
C GLN A 112 -9.63 7.23 6.46
N ALA A 113 -10.89 7.66 6.65
CA ALA A 113 -12.04 6.96 6.08
C ALA A 113 -11.97 6.93 4.53
N MET A 114 -11.62 8.06 3.91
CA MET A 114 -11.35 8.11 2.47
C MET A 114 -10.19 7.17 2.08
N GLY A 115 -9.17 7.04 2.94
CA GLY A 115 -8.08 6.09 2.77
C GLY A 115 -8.54 4.63 2.77
N VAL A 116 -9.57 4.27 3.55
CA VAL A 116 -10.18 2.92 3.51
C VAL A 116 -10.84 2.67 2.15
N VAL A 117 -11.68 3.59 1.67
CA VAL A 117 -12.34 3.47 0.36
C VAL A 117 -11.31 3.41 -0.77
N PHE A 118 -10.31 4.28 -0.74
CA PHE A 118 -9.21 4.24 -1.70
C PHE A 118 -8.45 2.92 -1.67
N GLY A 119 -8.26 2.35 -0.48
CA GLY A 119 -7.67 1.03 -0.30
C GLY A 119 -8.52 -0.10 -0.90
N ASP A 120 -9.85 -0.04 -0.80
CA ASP A 120 -10.72 -1.02 -1.45
C ASP A 120 -10.52 -1.01 -2.97
N LEU A 121 -10.41 0.18 -3.57
CA LEU A 121 -10.15 0.33 -5.01
C LEU A 121 -8.77 -0.21 -5.40
N LEU A 122 -7.73 0.08 -4.60
CA LEU A 122 -6.39 -0.47 -4.78
C LEU A 122 -6.38 -1.99 -4.66
N GLY A 123 -7.03 -2.53 -3.61
CA GLY A 123 -7.12 -3.97 -3.37
C GLY A 123 -7.73 -4.69 -4.56
N SER A 124 -8.87 -4.20 -5.05
CA SER A 124 -9.54 -4.75 -6.22
C SER A 124 -8.69 -4.66 -7.50
N ARG A 125 -7.97 -3.56 -7.70
CA ARG A 125 -7.18 -3.33 -8.92
C ARG A 125 -5.86 -4.11 -8.93
N LEU A 126 -5.25 -4.30 -7.77
CA LEU A 126 -3.92 -4.89 -7.61
C LEU A 126 -3.95 -6.32 -7.08
N ASP A 127 -5.13 -6.93 -6.93
CA ASP A 127 -5.31 -8.28 -6.36
C ASP A 127 -4.66 -8.39 -4.97
N MET A 128 -5.02 -7.43 -4.08
CA MET A 128 -4.51 -7.34 -2.72
C MET A 128 -5.63 -7.47 -1.70
N ASP A 129 -5.38 -8.17 -0.62
CA ASP A 129 -6.33 -8.40 0.47
C ASP A 129 -6.01 -7.54 1.70
N TRP A 130 -7.07 -7.10 2.39
CA TRP A 130 -6.93 -6.43 3.66
C TRP A 130 -6.51 -7.39 4.76
N VAL A 131 -5.45 -7.00 5.49
CA VAL A 131 -4.90 -7.74 6.64
C VAL A 131 -4.67 -6.80 7.82
N VAL A 132 -4.53 -7.39 8.99
CA VAL A 132 -3.94 -6.74 10.15
C VAL A 132 -2.43 -6.91 10.06
N TYR A 133 -1.71 -5.81 10.05
CA TYR A 133 -0.26 -5.78 10.10
C TYR A 133 0.20 -5.22 11.44
N ARG A 134 1.06 -5.92 12.13
CA ARG A 134 1.62 -5.51 13.41
C ARG A 134 3.14 -5.61 13.37
N ASP A 135 3.79 -4.55 13.76
CA ASP A 135 5.25 -4.47 13.93
C ASP A 135 5.62 -3.71 15.20
N LYS A 136 6.90 -3.39 15.36
CA LYS A 136 7.42 -2.59 16.49
C LYS A 136 6.82 -1.18 16.58
N LYS A 137 6.26 -0.65 15.50
CA LYS A 137 5.61 0.68 15.46
C LYS A 137 4.13 0.62 15.84
N GLY A 138 3.56 -0.58 15.91
CA GLY A 138 2.18 -0.78 16.32
C GLY A 138 1.36 -1.64 15.36
N ARG A 139 0.04 -1.46 15.44
CA ARG A 139 -0.95 -2.21 14.68
C ARG A 139 -1.60 -1.35 13.62
N SER A 140 -1.63 -1.83 12.39
CA SER A 140 -2.24 -1.15 11.25
C SER A 140 -3.12 -2.09 10.43
N ARG A 141 -4.01 -1.53 9.64
CA ARG A 141 -4.70 -2.26 8.58
C ARG A 141 -3.96 -1.97 7.28
N ALA A 142 -3.56 -3.02 6.58
CA ALA A 142 -2.78 -2.94 5.36
C ALA A 142 -3.41 -3.79 4.26
N LEU A 143 -3.09 -3.48 3.02
CA LEU A 143 -3.30 -4.38 1.90
C LEU A 143 -2.06 -5.24 1.73
N ARG A 144 -2.23 -6.55 1.58
CA ARG A 144 -1.17 -7.51 1.29
C ARG A 144 -1.37 -8.08 -0.11
N TYR A 145 -0.30 -8.10 -0.91
CA TYR A 145 -0.35 -8.72 -2.23
C TYR A 145 -0.18 -10.22 -2.10
N ARG A 146 -1.28 -10.97 -2.27
CA ARG A 146 -1.31 -12.43 -2.10
C ARG A 146 -0.68 -12.84 -0.76
N GLU A 147 0.21 -13.83 -0.75
CA GLU A 147 0.90 -14.29 0.46
C GLU A 147 2.35 -13.81 0.58
N ILE A 148 2.76 -12.85 -0.26
CA ILE A 148 4.12 -12.30 -0.22
C ILE A 148 4.23 -11.07 0.68
N GLU A 149 5.46 -10.67 1.02
CA GLU A 149 5.74 -9.55 1.92
C GLU A 149 5.71 -8.18 1.20
N VAL A 150 4.64 -7.93 0.47
CA VAL A 150 4.37 -6.63 -0.17
C VAL A 150 3.12 -6.04 0.43
N TYR A 151 3.26 -4.86 1.06
CA TYR A 151 2.20 -4.21 1.81
C TYR A 151 1.98 -2.77 1.35
N LEU A 152 0.72 -2.33 1.34
CA LEU A 152 0.32 -0.94 1.22
C LEU A 152 -0.49 -0.54 2.46
N PHE A 153 -0.41 0.73 2.85
CA PHE A 153 -1.10 1.29 4.03
C PHE A 153 -2.07 2.41 3.62
N PRO A 154 -3.16 2.10 2.91
CA PRO A 154 -4.02 3.11 2.31
C PRO A 154 -4.70 4.02 3.31
N VAL A 155 -5.00 3.52 4.52
CA VAL A 155 -5.72 4.28 5.57
C VAL A 155 -5.07 5.63 5.83
N THR A 156 -3.75 5.72 5.81
CA THR A 156 -3.02 6.96 6.08
C THR A 156 -2.50 7.66 4.82
N MET A 157 -2.72 7.13 3.62
CA MET A 157 -2.16 7.71 2.40
C MET A 157 -2.70 9.11 2.11
N ILE A 158 -4.00 9.31 2.29
CA ILE A 158 -4.65 10.61 2.02
C ILE A 158 -4.31 11.61 3.14
N SER A 159 -4.47 11.23 4.41
CA SER A 159 -4.19 12.12 5.54
C SER A 159 -2.74 12.61 5.55
N ARG A 160 -1.77 11.69 5.40
CA ARG A 160 -0.34 12.06 5.34
C ARG A 160 0.00 12.98 4.17
N ARG A 161 -0.68 12.82 3.03
CA ARG A 161 -0.50 13.71 1.89
C ARG A 161 -0.96 15.13 2.23
N HIS A 162 -2.09 15.28 2.89
CA HIS A 162 -2.58 16.58 3.36
C HIS A 162 -1.68 17.18 4.45
N GLU A 163 -1.23 16.38 5.41
CA GLU A 163 -0.29 16.80 6.44
C GLU A 163 1.05 17.31 5.86
N SER A 164 1.50 16.72 4.75
CA SER A 164 2.72 17.15 4.06
C SER A 164 2.53 18.35 3.11
N GLY A 165 1.30 18.90 3.04
CA GLY A 165 0.99 20.02 2.13
C GLY A 165 1.04 19.65 0.65
N SER A 166 0.89 18.37 0.30
CA SER A 166 0.95 17.93 -1.09
C SER A 166 -0.38 18.14 -1.80
N ASP A 167 -0.40 19.02 -2.82
CA ASP A 167 -1.55 19.29 -3.68
C ASP A 167 -1.71 18.28 -4.83
N ARG A 168 -0.95 17.20 -4.83
CA ARG A 168 -1.04 16.19 -5.89
C ARG A 168 -2.41 15.52 -5.88
N ARG A 169 -3.06 15.51 -7.03
CA ARG A 169 -4.35 14.81 -7.20
C ARG A 169 -4.21 13.31 -6.97
N LEU A 170 -5.29 12.69 -6.47
CA LEU A 170 -5.44 11.26 -6.51
C LEU A 170 -5.46 10.86 -7.98
N LYS A 171 -4.53 10.03 -8.43
CA LYS A 171 -4.50 9.58 -9.82
C LYS A 171 -5.50 8.44 -10.00
N PRO A 172 -6.16 8.34 -11.16
CA PRO A 172 -6.86 7.13 -11.58
C PRO A 172 -5.90 5.92 -11.50
N LEU A 173 -6.45 4.80 -11.12
CA LEU A 173 -5.69 3.55 -10.94
C LEU A 173 -5.54 2.78 -12.26
#